data_e87ad8d04394bee94ac39823858d02e5
#
_entry.id   e87ad8d04394bee94ac39823858d02e5
#
_cell.length_a   1.000
_cell.length_b   1.000
_cell.length_c   1.000
_cell.angle_alpha   90.00
_cell.angle_beta   90.00
_cell.angle_gamma   90.00
#
_symmetry.space_group_name_H-M   'P 1'
#
loop_
_entity.id
_entity.type
_entity.pdbx_description
1 polymer ?
#
loop_
_entity_poly.entity_id
_entity_poly.type
_entity_poly.pdbx_seq_one_letter_code
_entity_poly.pdbx_strand_id
1 'polypeptide(L)'
;MLQGLLSFRGPFRILNLSWFAFFLTFIVWFNYAPFSTTVQQDLGLSIGQARIISLCNLALTIPASIIIGMLLDRFGPRITFSSILVYSAFPTLAFACAQDFNQLVLSRLAMGIVGSGFVVGIRLVSEWFPPEEIGFAQGIYAGWGNFGSFAAEAVLPSIAAATAFLSAGESNWRLTIALTGIAAAIFGVIFYCNVQDTPPGKVYQRPARNGAMEVTSAQSFWALLLANIPLFGALALIVWRLQKANFLTTNIMYGIWAGLIALYLIQAYKTWEVNREVVTGQKDYPTEKRYQISQVFVLQLAYAVTFGSEIAVVSMLPEFFENTFNLNQTIAGPIAAMFPLMNLISRPTGGLISDKIGSRKWTLTFLVAGVALGYLILSQITSNWPLPVVVITIMLCAFFVFGAAGATFGIVSLIKREVTGQIAGNVGAYGSVGAVTYATFYSFLPQEIAGNHTFFQVLGTAAAIVCCLCVLILKEPKTSESEELADTAIMVGH
;
A
#
# COMPACT_ATOMS: atom_id res chain seq x y z
N MET A 1 8.73 -14.14 20.44
CA MET A 1 8.62 -13.14 19.37
C MET A 1 9.10 -11.74 19.78
N LEU A 2 8.49 -11.04 20.77
CA LEU A 2 8.93 -9.68 21.16
C LEU A 2 10.40 -9.57 21.53
N GLN A 3 10.96 -10.53 22.25
CA GLN A 3 12.40 -10.59 22.55
C GLN A 3 13.27 -10.76 21.32
N GLY A 4 12.77 -11.43 20.29
CA GLY A 4 13.44 -11.59 19.00
C GLY A 4 13.61 -10.29 18.23
N LEU A 5 12.65 -9.36 18.33
CA LEU A 5 12.72 -8.06 17.63
C LEU A 5 13.94 -7.22 18.04
N LEU A 6 14.39 -7.36 19.28
CA LEU A 6 15.58 -6.67 19.79
C LEU A 6 16.88 -7.42 19.42
N SER A 7 16.77 -8.66 18.93
CA SER A 7 17.93 -9.44 18.51
C SER A 7 18.18 -9.21 17.02
N PHE A 8 19.27 -8.54 16.64
CA PHE A 8 19.70 -8.43 15.23
C PHE A 8 20.31 -9.74 14.72
N ARG A 9 19.59 -10.89 14.89
CA ARG A 9 20.05 -12.23 14.49
C ARG A 9 18.97 -12.97 13.70
N GLY A 10 19.39 -13.85 12.79
CA GLY A 10 18.51 -14.72 12.01
C GLY A 10 17.35 -13.98 11.29
N PRO A 11 16.12 -14.52 11.32
CA PRO A 11 14.95 -13.91 10.66
C PRO A 11 14.65 -12.49 11.13
N PHE A 12 14.86 -12.19 12.42
CA PHE A 12 14.59 -10.86 12.97
C PHE A 12 15.56 -9.78 12.47
N ARG A 13 16.82 -10.14 12.11
CA ARG A 13 17.72 -9.22 11.42
C ARG A 13 17.14 -8.81 10.07
N ILE A 14 16.64 -9.78 9.31
CA ILE A 14 16.04 -9.52 7.99
C ILE A 14 14.78 -8.69 8.14
N LEU A 15 13.92 -9.01 9.11
CA LEU A 15 12.72 -8.23 9.41
C LEU A 15 13.07 -6.77 9.74
N ASN A 16 14.07 -6.55 10.62
CA ASN A 16 14.50 -5.21 11.03
C ASN A 16 15.08 -4.40 9.86
N LEU A 17 15.88 -5.00 9.01
CA LEU A 17 16.39 -4.34 7.79
C LEU A 17 15.25 -4.06 6.80
N SER A 18 14.27 -4.96 6.69
CA SER A 18 13.15 -4.84 5.76
C SER A 18 12.17 -3.75 6.15
N TRP A 19 11.72 -3.69 7.43
CA TRP A 19 10.81 -2.64 7.84
C TRP A 19 11.48 -1.26 7.80
N PHE A 20 12.78 -1.18 8.09
CA PHE A 20 13.50 0.09 7.99
C PHE A 20 13.70 0.53 6.54
N ALA A 21 13.94 -0.41 5.60
CA ALA A 21 13.92 -0.13 4.17
C ALA A 21 12.57 0.45 3.73
N PHE A 22 11.47 -0.17 4.17
CA PHE A 22 10.12 0.30 3.88
C PHE A 22 9.83 1.66 4.52
N PHE A 23 10.25 1.88 5.76
CA PHE A 23 10.16 3.16 6.45
C PHE A 23 10.84 4.29 5.65
N LEU A 24 12.05 4.05 5.12
CA LEU A 24 12.74 5.03 4.28
C LEU A 24 12.01 5.29 2.94
N THR A 25 11.47 4.25 2.31
CA THR A 25 10.67 4.46 1.08
C THR A 25 9.42 5.28 1.36
N PHE A 26 8.79 5.12 2.53
CA PHE A 26 7.63 5.91 2.94
C PHE A 26 7.99 7.35 3.30
N ILE A 27 9.14 7.59 3.94
CA ILE A 27 9.65 8.96 4.11
C ILE A 27 9.81 9.63 2.74
N VAL A 28 10.44 8.97 1.76
CA VAL A 28 10.60 9.49 0.41
C VAL A 28 9.24 9.72 -0.27
N TRP A 29 8.30 8.81 -0.10
CA TRP A 29 6.98 8.90 -0.71
C TRP A 29 6.13 10.04 -0.15
N PHE A 30 6.29 10.37 1.15
CA PHE A 30 5.55 11.43 1.84
C PHE A 30 6.34 12.74 2.04
N ASN A 31 7.60 12.85 1.60
CA ASN A 31 8.47 13.98 1.88
C ASN A 31 7.99 15.37 1.40
N TYR A 32 7.04 15.42 0.47
CA TYR A 32 6.43 16.67 -0.02
C TYR A 32 5.34 17.19 0.94
N ALA A 33 4.61 16.31 1.59
CA ALA A 33 3.43 16.68 2.39
C ALA A 33 3.71 17.81 3.40
N PRO A 34 4.76 17.73 4.24
CA PRO A 34 5.07 18.79 5.22
C PRO A 34 5.53 20.11 4.60
N PHE A 35 5.93 20.11 3.34
CA PHE A 35 6.43 21.29 2.63
C PHE A 35 5.48 21.81 1.56
N SER A 36 4.29 21.27 1.43
CA SER A 36 3.36 21.62 0.35
C SER A 36 3.07 23.14 0.27
N THR A 37 2.86 23.79 1.40
CA THR A 37 2.64 25.24 1.49
C THR A 37 3.92 26.03 1.21
N THR A 38 5.07 25.59 1.72
CA THR A 38 6.37 26.23 1.48
C THR A 38 6.74 26.18 -0.01
N VAL A 39 6.60 25.00 -0.63
CA VAL A 39 6.84 24.82 -2.08
C VAL A 39 5.87 25.66 -2.92
N GLN A 40 4.60 25.74 -2.48
CA GLN A 40 3.59 26.56 -3.13
C GLN A 40 3.98 28.04 -3.12
N GLN A 41 4.46 28.56 -1.98
CA GLN A 41 4.88 29.95 -1.84
C GLN A 41 6.18 30.24 -2.59
N ASP A 42 7.18 29.37 -2.49
CA ASP A 42 8.50 29.51 -3.11
C ASP A 42 8.42 29.55 -4.65
N LEU A 43 7.52 28.76 -5.24
CA LEU A 43 7.38 28.65 -6.69
C LEU A 43 6.11 29.35 -7.24
N GLY A 44 5.37 30.08 -6.42
CA GLY A 44 4.17 30.81 -6.83
C GLY A 44 3.07 29.91 -7.39
N LEU A 45 2.90 28.69 -6.85
CA LEU A 45 1.94 27.72 -7.33
C LEU A 45 0.53 28.03 -6.83
N SER A 46 -0.48 27.74 -7.65
CA SER A 46 -1.87 27.75 -7.21
C SER A 46 -2.16 26.55 -6.28
N ILE A 47 -3.22 26.67 -5.45
CA ILE A 47 -3.70 25.56 -4.60
C ILE A 47 -4.02 24.32 -5.44
N GLY A 48 -4.60 24.51 -6.63
CA GLY A 48 -4.88 23.43 -7.58
C GLY A 48 -3.61 22.68 -8.02
N GLN A 49 -2.54 23.41 -8.32
CA GLN A 49 -1.24 22.84 -8.68
C GLN A 49 -0.59 22.06 -7.54
N ALA A 50 -0.64 22.56 -6.31
CA ALA A 50 -0.14 21.84 -5.14
C ALA A 50 -0.88 20.51 -4.91
N ARG A 51 -2.22 20.51 -5.07
CA ARG A 51 -3.05 19.29 -5.02
C ARG A 51 -2.69 18.28 -6.12
N ILE A 52 -2.38 18.75 -7.33
CA ILE A 52 -1.94 17.89 -8.43
C ILE A 52 -0.64 17.17 -8.08
N ILE A 53 0.35 17.87 -7.54
CA ILE A 53 1.63 17.28 -7.13
C ILE A 53 1.39 16.13 -6.12
N SER A 54 0.47 16.30 -5.18
CA SER A 54 0.10 15.25 -4.23
C SER A 54 -0.54 14.03 -4.91
N LEU A 55 -1.42 14.26 -5.89
CA LEU A 55 -2.08 13.18 -6.66
C LEU A 55 -1.11 12.38 -7.54
N CYS A 56 -0.12 13.05 -8.12
CA CYS A 56 0.88 12.40 -8.99
C CYS A 56 1.63 11.29 -8.28
N ASN A 57 1.80 11.39 -6.97
CA ASN A 57 2.46 10.36 -6.17
C ASN A 57 1.73 9.00 -6.21
N LEU A 58 0.40 9.01 -6.23
CA LEU A 58 -0.42 7.79 -6.29
C LEU A 58 -0.48 7.19 -7.71
N ALA A 59 -0.36 8.02 -8.74
CA ALA A 59 -0.60 7.61 -10.12
C ALA A 59 0.30 6.46 -10.57
N LEU A 60 1.62 6.58 -10.41
CA LEU A 60 2.54 5.52 -10.82
C LEU A 60 2.72 4.42 -9.76
N THR A 61 2.28 4.60 -8.53
CA THR A 61 2.31 3.53 -7.51
C THR A 61 1.43 2.33 -7.93
N ILE A 62 0.29 2.58 -8.59
CA ILE A 62 -0.62 1.51 -9.06
C ILE A 62 0.10 0.56 -10.03
N PRO A 63 0.57 0.99 -11.22
CA PRO A 63 1.25 0.10 -12.15
C PRO A 63 2.60 -0.38 -11.61
N ALA A 64 3.32 0.45 -10.85
CA ALA A 64 4.59 0.07 -10.25
C ALA A 64 4.46 -1.10 -9.29
N SER A 65 3.42 -1.17 -8.45
CA SER A 65 3.21 -2.28 -7.52
C SER A 65 3.09 -3.62 -8.25
N ILE A 66 2.42 -3.65 -9.39
CA ILE A 66 2.27 -4.86 -10.21
C ILE A 66 3.60 -5.23 -10.87
N ILE A 67 4.28 -4.24 -11.48
CA ILE A 67 5.57 -4.47 -12.16
C ILE A 67 6.65 -4.90 -11.16
N ILE A 68 6.73 -4.23 -10.01
CA ILE A 68 7.67 -4.58 -8.95
C ILE A 68 7.37 -5.98 -8.40
N GLY A 69 6.09 -6.37 -8.26
CA GLY A 69 5.71 -7.73 -7.88
C GLY A 69 6.26 -8.79 -8.85
N MET A 70 6.18 -8.54 -10.17
CA MET A 70 6.75 -9.44 -11.18
C MET A 70 8.28 -9.45 -11.17
N LEU A 71 8.92 -8.30 -11.02
CA LEU A 71 10.38 -8.19 -10.93
C LEU A 71 10.91 -8.87 -9.67
N LEU A 72 10.22 -8.72 -8.56
CA LEU A 72 10.50 -9.34 -7.28
C LEU A 72 10.51 -10.86 -7.37
N ASP A 73 9.47 -11.45 -7.96
CA ASP A 73 9.39 -12.90 -8.11
C ASP A 73 10.49 -13.44 -9.04
N ARG A 74 10.94 -12.63 -10.01
CA ARG A 74 12.00 -13.01 -10.95
C ARG A 74 13.42 -12.84 -10.39
N PHE A 75 13.72 -11.67 -9.81
CA PHE A 75 15.08 -11.28 -9.41
C PHE A 75 15.38 -11.48 -7.94
N GLY A 76 14.34 -11.65 -7.11
CA GLY A 76 14.43 -11.78 -5.66
C GLY A 76 14.34 -10.44 -4.93
N PRO A 77 14.01 -10.50 -3.63
CA PRO A 77 13.78 -9.33 -2.78
C PRO A 77 15.03 -8.46 -2.59
N ARG A 78 16.18 -9.07 -2.42
CA ARG A 78 17.46 -8.38 -2.18
C ARG A 78 17.76 -7.35 -3.27
N ILE A 79 17.77 -7.80 -4.54
CA ILE A 79 18.07 -6.94 -5.68
C ILE A 79 16.96 -5.91 -5.88
N THR A 80 15.69 -6.35 -5.84
CA THR A 80 14.55 -5.50 -6.14
C THR A 80 14.42 -4.36 -5.14
N PHE A 81 14.54 -4.64 -3.83
CA PHE A 81 14.41 -3.57 -2.82
C PHE A 81 15.59 -2.61 -2.85
N SER A 82 16.82 -3.13 -2.98
CA SER A 82 18.01 -2.28 -3.11
C SER A 82 17.92 -1.36 -4.33
N SER A 83 17.43 -1.88 -5.46
CA SER A 83 17.23 -1.08 -6.68
C SER A 83 16.22 0.05 -6.48
N ILE A 84 15.09 -0.21 -5.78
CA ILE A 84 14.09 0.83 -5.48
C ILE A 84 14.67 1.90 -4.56
N LEU A 85 15.40 1.50 -3.52
CA LEU A 85 16.02 2.41 -2.57
C LEU A 85 17.08 3.29 -3.25
N VAL A 86 17.95 2.72 -4.09
CA VAL A 86 18.94 3.49 -4.86
C VAL A 86 18.26 4.38 -5.90
N TYR A 87 17.24 3.85 -6.60
CA TYR A 87 16.43 4.62 -7.55
C TYR A 87 15.84 5.87 -6.92
N SER A 88 15.40 5.81 -5.66
CA SER A 88 14.71 6.92 -4.99
C SER A 88 15.52 8.22 -4.95
N ALA A 89 16.85 8.14 -5.00
CA ALA A 89 17.72 9.33 -5.04
C ALA A 89 17.47 10.18 -6.29
N PHE A 90 17.22 9.56 -7.45
CA PHE A 90 17.04 10.30 -8.71
C PHE A 90 15.82 11.22 -8.69
N PRO A 91 14.59 10.71 -8.44
CA PRO A 91 13.42 11.57 -8.44
C PRO A 91 13.40 12.56 -7.28
N THR A 92 13.99 12.25 -6.11
CA THR A 92 14.10 13.22 -5.01
C THR A 92 15.05 14.34 -5.32
N LEU A 93 16.22 14.06 -5.92
CA LEU A 93 17.15 15.09 -6.38
C LEU A 93 16.53 15.94 -7.49
N ALA A 94 15.86 15.31 -8.47
CA ALA A 94 15.14 16.02 -9.52
C ALA A 94 14.06 16.96 -8.94
N PHE A 95 13.30 16.50 -7.92
CA PHE A 95 12.31 17.32 -7.23
C PHE A 95 12.95 18.48 -6.46
N ALA A 96 14.05 18.23 -5.77
CA ALA A 96 14.77 19.25 -5.02
C ALA A 96 15.36 20.35 -5.93
N CYS A 97 15.78 19.99 -7.15
CA CYS A 97 16.30 20.92 -8.16
C CYS A 97 15.23 21.58 -9.03
N ALA A 98 13.96 21.18 -8.90
CA ALA A 98 12.88 21.70 -9.73
C ALA A 98 12.65 23.20 -9.53
N GLN A 99 12.44 23.91 -10.65
CA GLN A 99 12.25 25.35 -10.70
C GLN A 99 10.85 25.75 -11.20
N ASP A 100 10.11 24.78 -11.76
CA ASP A 100 8.78 24.99 -12.28
C ASP A 100 7.82 23.83 -11.93
N PHE A 101 6.54 24.08 -12.15
CA PHE A 101 5.48 23.12 -11.86
C PHE A 101 5.63 21.81 -12.63
N ASN A 102 6.04 21.83 -13.90
CA ASN A 102 6.15 20.63 -14.72
C ASN A 102 7.26 19.71 -14.22
N GLN A 103 8.41 20.29 -13.82
CA GLN A 103 9.52 19.53 -13.24
C GLN A 103 9.13 18.88 -11.91
N LEU A 104 8.36 19.60 -11.07
CA LEU A 104 7.80 19.02 -9.83
C LEU A 104 6.86 17.85 -10.13
N VAL A 105 5.96 18.00 -11.11
CA VAL A 105 5.02 16.93 -11.49
C VAL A 105 5.77 15.71 -12.01
N LEU A 106 6.72 15.86 -12.92
CA LEU A 106 7.47 14.75 -13.50
C LEU A 106 8.28 14.00 -12.45
N SER A 107 9.00 14.73 -11.59
CA SER A 107 9.77 14.13 -10.51
C SER A 107 8.86 13.44 -9.49
N ARG A 108 7.68 14.02 -9.20
CA ARG A 108 6.71 13.43 -8.27
C ARG A 108 6.04 12.18 -8.82
N LEU A 109 5.73 12.13 -10.11
CA LEU A 109 5.30 10.91 -10.78
C LEU A 109 6.35 9.81 -10.63
N ALA A 110 7.61 10.12 -10.90
CA ALA A 110 8.71 9.16 -10.72
C ALA A 110 8.87 8.68 -9.27
N MET A 111 8.69 9.56 -8.27
CA MET A 111 8.65 9.18 -6.85
C MET A 111 7.53 8.19 -6.52
N GLY A 112 6.41 8.21 -7.25
CA GLY A 112 5.31 7.28 -7.08
C GLY A 112 5.74 5.81 -7.18
N ILE A 113 6.79 5.51 -7.98
CA ILE A 113 7.34 4.16 -8.09
C ILE A 113 7.93 3.68 -6.75
N VAL A 114 8.51 4.57 -5.95
CA VAL A 114 9.11 4.22 -4.65
C VAL A 114 8.06 3.70 -3.66
N GLY A 115 6.82 4.16 -3.75
CA GLY A 115 5.70 3.68 -2.94
C GLY A 115 5.39 2.19 -3.11
N SER A 116 5.78 1.58 -4.23
CA SER A 116 5.62 0.14 -4.44
C SER A 116 6.66 -0.72 -3.69
N GLY A 117 7.63 -0.11 -3.02
CA GLY A 117 8.66 -0.84 -2.26
C GLY A 117 8.10 -1.75 -1.17
N PHE A 118 6.91 -1.44 -0.63
CA PHE A 118 6.26 -2.26 0.39
C PHE A 118 6.01 -3.71 -0.08
N VAL A 119 5.76 -3.95 -1.37
CA VAL A 119 5.51 -5.28 -1.94
C VAL A 119 6.70 -6.21 -1.72
N VAL A 120 7.92 -5.65 -1.77
CA VAL A 120 9.15 -6.43 -1.71
C VAL A 120 9.34 -7.10 -0.35
N GLY A 121 9.09 -6.39 0.73
CA GLY A 121 9.24 -6.96 2.06
C GLY A 121 8.16 -7.99 2.40
N ILE A 122 6.96 -7.88 1.81
CA ILE A 122 5.91 -8.91 1.96
C ILE A 122 6.46 -10.28 1.52
N ARG A 123 7.09 -10.35 0.35
CA ARG A 123 7.71 -11.57 -0.14
C ARG A 123 8.92 -11.98 0.70
N LEU A 124 9.81 -11.04 1.04
CA LEU A 124 11.01 -11.33 1.81
C LEU A 124 10.68 -11.91 3.18
N VAL A 125 9.75 -11.30 3.91
CA VAL A 125 9.31 -11.77 5.23
C VAL A 125 8.69 -13.17 5.12
N SER A 126 7.91 -13.45 4.05
CA SER A 126 7.31 -14.78 3.83
C SER A 126 8.32 -15.87 3.54
N GLU A 127 9.55 -15.53 3.09
CA GLU A 127 10.62 -16.52 2.90
C GLU A 127 11.35 -16.87 4.20
N TRP A 128 11.39 -15.92 5.16
CA TRP A 128 12.18 -16.05 6.38
C TRP A 128 11.39 -16.48 7.61
N PHE A 129 10.07 -16.29 7.62
CA PHE A 129 9.22 -16.65 8.76
C PHE A 129 8.34 -17.87 8.45
N PRO A 130 8.10 -18.73 9.43
CA PRO A 130 7.18 -19.85 9.29
C PRO A 130 5.72 -19.35 9.25
N PRO A 131 4.79 -20.15 8.71
CA PRO A 131 3.38 -19.76 8.59
C PRO A 131 2.73 -19.31 9.91
N GLU A 132 3.13 -19.86 11.04
CA GLU A 132 2.59 -19.60 12.38
C GLU A 132 2.98 -18.22 12.92
N GLU A 133 4.03 -17.62 12.39
CA GLU A 133 4.58 -16.31 12.81
C GLU A 133 4.46 -15.23 11.73
N ILE A 134 3.98 -15.60 10.54
CA ILE A 134 4.04 -14.73 9.37
C ILE A 134 3.12 -13.50 9.51
N GLY A 135 1.97 -13.64 10.17
CA GLY A 135 1.03 -12.55 10.39
C GLY A 135 1.65 -11.45 11.27
N PHE A 136 2.28 -11.84 12.37
CA PHE A 136 2.98 -10.91 13.25
C PHE A 136 4.17 -10.24 12.53
N ALA A 137 5.00 -11.02 11.82
CA ALA A 137 6.15 -10.48 11.10
C ALA A 137 5.73 -9.50 9.99
N GLN A 138 4.68 -9.82 9.23
CA GLN A 138 4.09 -8.91 8.23
C GLN A 138 3.49 -7.67 8.88
N GLY A 139 2.85 -7.82 10.04
CA GLY A 139 2.31 -6.71 10.81
C GLY A 139 3.39 -5.73 11.27
N ILE A 140 4.53 -6.22 11.79
CA ILE A 140 5.71 -5.41 12.13
C ILE A 140 6.27 -4.73 10.89
N TYR A 141 6.52 -5.51 9.83
CA TYR A 141 7.05 -4.97 8.59
C TYR A 141 6.20 -3.82 8.05
N ALA A 142 4.90 -4.08 7.89
CA ALA A 142 3.99 -3.09 7.31
C ALA A 142 3.68 -1.94 8.28
N GLY A 143 3.46 -2.22 9.57
CA GLY A 143 3.11 -1.19 10.56
C GLY A 143 4.26 -0.22 10.82
N TRP A 144 5.45 -0.73 11.05
CA TRP A 144 6.63 0.10 11.33
C TRP A 144 7.17 0.77 10.06
N GLY A 145 7.03 0.14 8.90
CA GLY A 145 7.35 0.76 7.62
C GLY A 145 6.43 1.95 7.31
N ASN A 146 5.11 1.78 7.44
CA ASN A 146 4.14 2.86 7.23
C ASN A 146 4.32 4.06 8.20
N PHE A 147 4.90 3.84 9.37
CA PHE A 147 5.24 4.92 10.29
C PHE A 147 6.19 5.97 9.66
N GLY A 148 6.86 5.64 8.56
CA GLY A 148 7.66 6.58 7.77
C GLY A 148 6.87 7.81 7.29
N SER A 149 5.57 7.70 7.04
CA SER A 149 4.72 8.84 6.68
C SER A 149 4.60 9.85 7.84
N PHE A 150 4.29 9.36 9.04
CA PHE A 150 4.27 10.18 10.25
C PHE A 150 5.64 10.81 10.54
N ALA A 151 6.72 10.02 10.42
CA ALA A 151 8.08 10.51 10.64
C ALA A 151 8.45 11.61 9.63
N ALA A 152 8.00 11.51 8.36
CA ALA A 152 8.20 12.57 7.38
C ALA A 152 7.54 13.87 7.82
N GLU A 153 6.30 13.84 8.28
CA GLU A 153 5.59 15.03 8.74
C GLU A 153 6.15 15.62 10.04
N ALA A 154 6.60 14.78 10.97
CA ALA A 154 7.10 15.22 12.26
C ALA A 154 8.57 15.68 12.25
N VAL A 155 9.42 15.02 11.44
CA VAL A 155 10.88 15.21 11.51
C VAL A 155 11.42 16.12 10.41
N LEU A 156 10.89 16.01 9.16
CA LEU A 156 11.47 16.76 8.05
C LEU A 156 11.39 18.28 8.20
N PRO A 157 10.33 18.89 8.76
CA PRO A 157 10.31 20.34 9.03
C PRO A 157 11.42 20.79 9.98
N SER A 158 11.73 19.96 10.98
CA SER A 158 12.83 20.26 11.93
C SER A 158 14.20 20.20 11.25
N ILE A 159 14.42 19.25 10.32
CA ILE A 159 15.65 19.19 9.52
C ILE A 159 15.75 20.40 8.60
N ALA A 160 14.65 20.82 7.96
CA ALA A 160 14.62 21.99 7.09
C ALA A 160 14.93 23.28 7.87
N ALA A 161 14.39 23.42 9.07
CA ALA A 161 14.68 24.53 9.96
C ALA A 161 16.14 24.51 10.44
N ALA A 162 16.66 23.36 10.84
CA ALA A 162 18.05 23.20 11.29
C ALA A 162 19.07 23.49 10.17
N THR A 163 18.68 23.35 8.90
CA THR A 163 19.53 23.64 7.74
C THR A 163 19.25 25.00 7.09
N ALA A 164 18.41 25.84 7.72
CA ALA A 164 18.01 27.15 7.20
C ALA A 164 19.20 28.11 6.98
N PHE A 165 20.29 27.95 7.77
CA PHE A 165 21.50 28.74 7.60
C PHE A 165 22.18 28.56 6.23
N LEU A 166 21.89 27.48 5.50
CA LEU A 166 22.38 27.21 4.14
C LEU A 166 21.47 27.84 3.07
N SER A 167 20.31 28.41 3.44
CA SER A 167 19.31 28.98 2.52
C SER A 167 18.87 30.39 2.94
N ALA A 168 19.84 31.25 3.29
CA ALA A 168 19.60 32.65 3.69
C ALA A 168 18.61 32.84 4.86
N GLY A 169 18.43 31.83 5.71
CA GLY A 169 17.54 31.88 6.87
C GLY A 169 16.13 31.35 6.61
N GLU A 170 15.81 30.93 5.39
CA GLU A 170 14.54 30.31 5.04
C GLU A 170 14.57 28.78 5.23
N SER A 171 13.41 28.17 5.41
CA SER A 171 13.28 26.71 5.54
C SER A 171 13.84 25.99 4.29
N ASN A 172 14.89 25.19 4.48
CA ASN A 172 15.60 24.52 3.38
C ASN A 172 14.91 23.20 2.99
N TRP A 173 13.70 23.30 2.44
CA TRP A 173 12.93 22.15 2.00
C TRP A 173 13.63 21.36 0.87
N ARG A 174 14.36 22.05 -0.03
CA ARG A 174 15.06 21.42 -1.17
C ARG A 174 16.13 20.45 -0.68
N LEU A 175 17.01 20.90 0.20
CA LEU A 175 18.05 20.05 0.79
C LEU A 175 17.42 18.90 1.59
N THR A 176 16.39 19.19 2.37
CA THR A 176 15.71 18.17 3.20
C THR A 176 15.11 17.06 2.35
N ILE A 177 14.42 17.39 1.26
CA ILE A 177 13.89 16.38 0.33
C ILE A 177 15.03 15.60 -0.32
N ALA A 178 16.09 16.25 -0.80
CA ALA A 178 17.26 15.58 -1.38
C ALA A 178 17.89 14.58 -0.40
N LEU A 179 18.04 14.96 0.88
CA LEU A 179 18.60 14.09 1.93
C LEU A 179 17.76 12.82 2.14
N THR A 180 16.45 12.88 1.99
CA THR A 180 15.62 11.67 2.12
C THR A 180 15.96 10.61 1.08
N GLY A 181 16.15 11.01 -0.19
CA GLY A 181 16.56 10.10 -1.26
C GLY A 181 17.98 9.59 -1.12
N ILE A 182 18.90 10.45 -0.70
CA ILE A 182 20.30 10.07 -0.46
C ILE A 182 20.37 9.05 0.68
N ALA A 183 19.68 9.29 1.79
CA ALA A 183 19.63 8.36 2.92
C ALA A 183 19.05 7.00 2.49
N ALA A 184 17.97 7.00 1.72
CA ALA A 184 17.39 5.77 1.19
C ALA A 184 18.35 5.04 0.26
N ALA A 185 19.07 5.75 -0.62
CA ALA A 185 20.04 5.14 -1.53
C ALA A 185 21.23 4.52 -0.79
N ILE A 186 21.78 5.21 0.22
CA ILE A 186 22.85 4.68 1.07
C ILE A 186 22.37 3.40 1.77
N PHE A 187 21.17 3.45 2.33
CA PHE A 187 20.58 2.26 2.96
C PHE A 187 20.31 1.14 1.95
N GLY A 188 20.00 1.46 0.70
CA GLY A 188 19.86 0.49 -0.39
C GLY A 188 21.13 -0.33 -0.61
N VAL A 189 22.30 0.30 -0.55
CA VAL A 189 23.60 -0.39 -0.61
C VAL A 189 23.82 -1.25 0.65
N ILE A 190 23.53 -0.71 1.84
CA ILE A 190 23.61 -1.47 3.11
C ILE A 190 22.70 -2.69 3.05
N PHE A 191 21.47 -2.53 2.58
CA PHE A 191 20.48 -3.60 2.44
C PHE A 191 21.00 -4.70 1.50
N TYR A 192 21.52 -4.32 0.33
CA TYR A 192 22.12 -5.26 -0.62
C TYR A 192 23.24 -6.11 0.00
N CYS A 193 24.11 -5.49 0.79
CA CYS A 193 25.24 -6.19 1.42
C CYS A 193 24.85 -7.09 2.60
N ASN A 194 23.70 -6.83 3.25
CA ASN A 194 23.35 -7.47 4.52
C ASN A 194 22.14 -8.41 4.46
N VAL A 195 21.38 -8.43 3.35
CA VAL A 195 20.17 -9.23 3.20
C VAL A 195 20.39 -10.35 2.20
N GLN A 196 19.75 -11.49 2.45
CA GLN A 196 19.66 -12.64 1.53
C GLN A 196 18.19 -12.90 1.22
N ASP A 197 17.89 -13.38 0.01
CA ASP A 197 16.54 -13.64 -0.44
C ASP A 197 15.83 -14.72 0.38
N THR A 198 16.58 -15.75 0.79
CA THR A 198 16.08 -16.91 1.56
C THR A 198 17.02 -17.27 2.68
N PRO A 199 16.55 -18.00 3.71
CA PRO A 199 17.41 -18.63 4.71
C PRO A 199 18.47 -19.56 4.08
N PRO A 200 19.61 -19.78 4.75
CA PRO A 200 20.62 -20.74 4.27
C PRO A 200 20.03 -22.13 4.04
N GLY A 201 20.37 -22.73 2.91
CA GLY A 201 19.86 -24.06 2.52
C GLY A 201 18.51 -24.08 1.81
N LYS A 202 17.80 -22.95 1.73
CA LYS A 202 16.52 -22.82 1.02
C LYS A 202 16.71 -22.14 -0.34
N VAL A 203 16.14 -22.75 -1.39
CA VAL A 203 16.18 -22.19 -2.75
C VAL A 203 15.02 -21.22 -2.95
N TYR A 204 15.30 -20.05 -3.52
CA TYR A 204 14.28 -19.08 -3.88
C TYR A 204 13.42 -19.61 -5.04
N GLN A 205 12.13 -19.80 -4.78
CA GLN A 205 11.18 -20.31 -5.77
C GLN A 205 10.77 -19.18 -6.72
N ARG A 206 10.90 -19.43 -8.02
CA ARG A 206 10.54 -18.50 -9.09
C ARG A 206 9.35 -19.02 -9.89
N PRO A 207 8.50 -18.13 -10.47
CA PRO A 207 7.44 -18.55 -11.35
C PRO A 207 8.03 -19.23 -12.61
N ALA A 208 7.33 -20.22 -13.14
CA ALA A 208 7.76 -20.96 -14.34
C ALA A 208 7.77 -20.05 -15.58
N ARG A 209 6.85 -19.09 -15.66
CA ARG A 209 6.73 -18.12 -16.77
C ARG A 209 6.78 -16.68 -16.25
N ASN A 210 7.34 -15.79 -17.07
CA ASN A 210 7.45 -14.37 -16.74
C ASN A 210 6.53 -13.52 -17.63
N GLY A 211 6.14 -12.35 -17.15
CA GLY A 211 5.41 -11.34 -17.93
C GLY A 211 3.94 -11.17 -17.58
N ALA A 212 3.34 -12.12 -16.87
CA ALA A 212 2.00 -12.01 -16.31
C ALA A 212 1.82 -13.03 -15.16
N MET A 213 0.78 -12.85 -14.37
CA MET A 213 0.43 -13.76 -13.28
C MET A 213 -0.06 -15.09 -13.83
N GLU A 214 0.55 -16.19 -13.38
CA GLU A 214 0.10 -17.53 -13.72
C GLU A 214 -1.19 -17.86 -12.97
N VAL A 215 -2.17 -18.45 -13.69
CA VAL A 215 -3.41 -18.95 -13.10
C VAL A 215 -3.52 -20.46 -13.28
N THR A 216 -4.33 -21.10 -12.44
CA THR A 216 -4.45 -22.56 -12.41
C THR A 216 -5.78 -23.09 -13.01
N SER A 217 -6.62 -22.19 -13.54
CA SER A 217 -7.86 -22.54 -14.21
C SER A 217 -8.31 -21.46 -15.20
N ALA A 218 -9.10 -21.83 -16.22
CA ALA A 218 -9.66 -20.90 -17.19
C ALA A 218 -10.61 -19.87 -16.51
N GLN A 219 -11.35 -20.29 -15.48
CA GLN A 219 -12.19 -19.38 -14.70
C GLN A 219 -11.35 -18.31 -14.00
N SER A 220 -10.21 -18.69 -13.39
CA SER A 220 -9.28 -17.77 -12.76
C SER A 220 -8.66 -16.79 -13.76
N PHE A 221 -8.45 -17.20 -15.01
CA PHE A 221 -7.98 -16.30 -16.07
C PHE A 221 -8.96 -15.15 -16.34
N TRP A 222 -10.24 -15.47 -16.56
CA TRP A 222 -11.25 -14.44 -16.80
C TRP A 222 -11.45 -13.53 -15.58
N ALA A 223 -11.46 -14.11 -14.39
CA ALA A 223 -11.55 -13.34 -13.15
C ALA A 223 -10.35 -12.39 -12.97
N LEU A 224 -9.13 -12.80 -13.34
CA LEU A 224 -7.93 -11.95 -13.30
C LEU A 224 -8.04 -10.78 -14.28
N LEU A 225 -8.53 -11.00 -15.50
CA LEU A 225 -8.75 -9.92 -16.46
C LEU A 225 -9.76 -8.91 -15.92
N LEU A 226 -10.89 -9.36 -15.37
CA LEU A 226 -11.89 -8.48 -14.76
C LEU A 226 -11.32 -7.71 -13.56
N ALA A 227 -10.53 -8.37 -12.71
CA ALA A 227 -9.87 -7.73 -11.56
C ALA A 227 -8.83 -6.67 -11.97
N ASN A 228 -8.34 -6.66 -13.19
CA ASN A 228 -7.44 -5.61 -13.67
C ASN A 228 -8.18 -4.33 -14.11
N ILE A 229 -9.48 -4.38 -14.43
CA ILE A 229 -10.24 -3.22 -14.90
C ILE A 229 -10.23 -2.05 -13.90
N PRO A 230 -10.48 -2.24 -12.59
CA PRO A 230 -10.43 -1.16 -11.61
C PRO A 230 -9.08 -0.45 -11.51
N LEU A 231 -7.96 -1.14 -11.79
CA LEU A 231 -6.62 -0.56 -11.81
C LEU A 231 -6.49 0.50 -12.91
N PHE A 232 -6.92 0.16 -14.13
CA PHE A 232 -6.94 1.11 -15.26
C PHE A 232 -8.00 2.19 -15.07
N GLY A 233 -9.13 1.85 -14.45
CA GLY A 233 -10.19 2.80 -14.09
C GLY A 233 -9.70 3.88 -13.12
N ALA A 234 -8.92 3.50 -12.10
CA ALA A 234 -8.32 4.46 -11.17
C ALA A 234 -7.31 5.40 -11.86
N LEU A 235 -6.49 4.86 -12.77
CA LEU A 235 -5.58 5.69 -13.58
C LEU A 235 -6.36 6.66 -14.48
N ALA A 236 -7.41 6.19 -15.14
CA ALA A 236 -8.28 7.05 -15.95
C ALA A 236 -8.95 8.12 -15.12
N LEU A 237 -9.34 7.81 -13.87
CA LEU A 237 -9.93 8.77 -12.93
C LEU A 237 -8.93 9.85 -12.50
N ILE A 238 -7.66 9.49 -12.25
CA ILE A 238 -6.58 10.46 -11.97
C ILE A 238 -6.41 11.40 -13.17
N VAL A 239 -6.31 10.86 -14.39
CA VAL A 239 -6.16 11.65 -15.62
C VAL A 239 -7.33 12.61 -15.82
N TRP A 240 -8.56 12.17 -15.53
CA TRP A 240 -9.74 13.02 -15.58
C TRP A 240 -9.67 14.15 -14.53
N ARG A 241 -9.23 13.87 -13.29
CA ARG A 241 -9.01 14.91 -12.27
C ARG A 241 -7.95 15.93 -12.68
N LEU A 242 -6.87 15.50 -13.33
CA LEU A 242 -5.85 16.39 -13.87
C LEU A 242 -6.40 17.30 -14.97
N GLN A 243 -7.30 16.79 -15.81
CA GLN A 243 -8.01 17.61 -16.81
C GLN A 243 -8.96 18.62 -16.16
N LYS A 244 -9.73 18.20 -15.14
CA LYS A 244 -10.64 19.12 -14.41
C LYS A 244 -9.90 20.24 -13.67
N ALA A 245 -8.65 19.98 -13.26
CA ALA A 245 -7.76 20.96 -12.66
C ALA A 245 -7.02 21.83 -13.71
N ASN A 246 -7.42 21.76 -15.01
CA ASN A 246 -6.82 22.47 -16.14
C ASN A 246 -5.32 22.17 -16.36
N PHE A 247 -4.81 21.04 -15.85
CA PHE A 247 -3.43 20.60 -16.09
C PHE A 247 -3.30 19.91 -17.46
N LEU A 248 -4.30 19.14 -17.85
CA LEU A 248 -4.36 18.45 -19.14
C LEU A 248 -5.46 19.03 -20.01
N THR A 249 -5.17 19.18 -21.31
CA THR A 249 -6.25 19.47 -22.27
C THR A 249 -7.12 18.24 -22.49
N THR A 250 -8.37 18.45 -22.90
CA THR A 250 -9.31 17.36 -23.17
C THR A 250 -8.77 16.37 -24.21
N ASN A 251 -8.07 16.87 -25.23
CA ASN A 251 -7.47 16.00 -26.26
C ASN A 251 -6.35 15.11 -25.71
N ILE A 252 -5.50 15.67 -24.83
CA ILE A 252 -4.45 14.89 -24.14
C ILE A 252 -5.09 13.84 -23.23
N MET A 253 -6.13 14.19 -22.50
CA MET A 253 -6.87 13.24 -21.65
C MET A 253 -7.39 12.05 -22.48
N TYR A 254 -8.05 12.30 -23.62
CA TYR A 254 -8.53 11.21 -24.48
C TYR A 254 -7.37 10.38 -25.06
N GLY A 255 -6.26 11.02 -25.41
CA GLY A 255 -5.05 10.32 -25.86
C GLY A 255 -4.49 9.38 -24.80
N ILE A 256 -4.42 9.83 -23.52
CA ILE A 256 -3.97 9.00 -22.40
C ILE A 256 -4.96 7.86 -22.15
N TRP A 257 -6.28 8.11 -22.19
CA TRP A 257 -7.28 7.06 -22.03
C TRP A 257 -7.18 5.99 -23.13
N ALA A 258 -6.97 6.40 -24.38
CA ALA A 258 -6.70 5.44 -25.47
C ALA A 258 -5.44 4.63 -25.21
N GLY A 259 -4.38 5.28 -24.71
CA GLY A 259 -3.15 4.60 -24.27
C GLY A 259 -3.38 3.60 -23.13
N LEU A 260 -4.19 3.95 -22.13
CA LEU A 260 -4.56 3.04 -21.04
C LEU A 260 -5.34 1.82 -21.54
N ILE A 261 -6.27 2.00 -22.49
CA ILE A 261 -6.99 0.90 -23.12
C ILE A 261 -6.02 0.00 -23.89
N ALA A 262 -5.11 0.58 -24.67
CA ALA A 262 -4.09 -0.19 -25.40
C ALA A 262 -3.19 -0.98 -24.44
N LEU A 263 -2.75 -0.37 -23.33
CA LEU A 263 -1.96 -1.05 -22.29
C LEU A 263 -2.75 -2.20 -21.63
N TYR A 264 -4.04 -2.00 -21.35
CA TYR A 264 -4.89 -3.07 -20.83
C TYR A 264 -4.98 -4.25 -21.81
N LEU A 265 -5.16 -3.97 -23.11
CA LEU A 265 -5.21 -5.03 -24.14
C LEU A 265 -3.88 -5.76 -24.28
N ILE A 266 -2.75 -5.04 -24.19
CA ILE A 266 -1.40 -5.65 -24.19
C ILE A 266 -1.24 -6.54 -22.95
N GLN A 267 -1.64 -6.08 -21.77
CA GLN A 267 -1.59 -6.87 -20.54
C GLN A 267 -2.50 -8.10 -20.64
N ALA A 268 -3.71 -7.96 -21.17
CA ALA A 268 -4.64 -9.08 -21.38
C ALA A 268 -4.05 -10.12 -22.33
N TYR A 269 -3.41 -9.67 -23.43
CA TYR A 269 -2.71 -10.55 -24.37
C TYR A 269 -1.54 -11.29 -23.69
N LYS A 270 -0.71 -10.59 -22.92
CA LYS A 270 0.40 -11.21 -22.16
C LYS A 270 -0.11 -12.21 -21.12
N THR A 271 -1.20 -11.89 -20.45
CA THR A 271 -1.84 -12.81 -19.49
C THR A 271 -2.37 -14.05 -20.23
N TRP A 272 -2.93 -13.89 -21.41
CA TRP A 272 -3.35 -15.02 -22.26
C TRP A 272 -2.14 -15.85 -22.72
N GLU A 273 -1.07 -15.22 -23.22
CA GLU A 273 0.15 -15.89 -23.67
C GLU A 273 0.74 -16.80 -22.58
N VAL A 274 0.87 -16.28 -21.35
CA VAL A 274 1.38 -17.03 -20.19
C VAL A 274 0.46 -18.20 -19.80
N ASN A 275 -0.86 -18.00 -19.90
CA ASN A 275 -1.86 -18.96 -19.41
C ASN A 275 -2.55 -19.76 -20.54
N ARG A 276 -2.05 -19.67 -21.78
CA ARG A 276 -2.68 -20.26 -22.97
C ARG A 276 -2.99 -21.75 -22.78
N GLU A 277 -2.04 -22.52 -22.29
CA GLU A 277 -2.20 -23.97 -22.11
C GLU A 277 -3.31 -24.34 -21.12
N VAL A 278 -3.46 -23.52 -20.06
CA VAL A 278 -4.53 -23.70 -19.05
C VAL A 278 -5.89 -23.30 -19.63
N VAL A 279 -5.93 -22.19 -20.39
CA VAL A 279 -7.18 -21.69 -20.99
C VAL A 279 -7.68 -22.62 -22.10
N THR A 280 -6.75 -23.21 -22.89
CA THR A 280 -7.08 -24.17 -23.97
C THR A 280 -7.27 -25.61 -23.50
N GLY A 281 -7.11 -25.88 -22.18
CA GLY A 281 -7.26 -27.23 -21.63
C GLY A 281 -6.09 -28.18 -21.91
N GLN A 282 -4.98 -27.67 -22.44
CA GLN A 282 -3.77 -28.48 -22.71
C GLN A 282 -2.97 -28.78 -21.41
N LYS A 283 -3.14 -27.97 -20.38
CA LYS A 283 -2.52 -28.15 -19.06
C LYS A 283 -3.60 -28.07 -18.00
N ASP A 284 -3.71 -29.12 -17.22
CA ASP A 284 -4.56 -29.14 -16.03
C ASP A 284 -3.70 -29.27 -14.77
N TYR A 285 -4.03 -28.48 -13.75
CA TYR A 285 -3.35 -28.54 -12.47
C TYR A 285 -4.10 -29.49 -11.54
N PRO A 286 -3.42 -30.37 -10.81
CA PRO A 286 -4.03 -31.16 -9.74
C PRO A 286 -4.79 -30.26 -8.76
N THR A 287 -5.90 -30.75 -8.22
CA THR A 287 -6.80 -29.97 -7.36
C THR A 287 -6.05 -29.37 -6.15
N GLU A 288 -5.02 -30.04 -5.66
CA GLU A 288 -4.18 -29.63 -4.54
C GLU A 288 -3.27 -28.43 -4.85
N LYS A 289 -2.84 -28.32 -6.13
CA LYS A 289 -1.97 -27.22 -6.62
C LYS A 289 -2.76 -26.03 -7.18
N ARG A 290 -4.09 -26.11 -7.20
CA ARG A 290 -4.94 -25.01 -7.68
C ARG A 290 -5.11 -23.97 -6.59
N TYR A 291 -4.91 -22.70 -6.92
CA TYR A 291 -5.38 -21.58 -6.13
C TYR A 291 -6.51 -20.83 -6.83
N GLN A 292 -7.40 -20.27 -6.06
CA GLN A 292 -8.56 -19.56 -6.60
C GLN A 292 -8.28 -18.06 -6.62
N ILE A 293 -8.30 -17.44 -7.78
CA ILE A 293 -8.11 -15.99 -7.92
C ILE A 293 -9.17 -15.18 -7.15
N SER A 294 -10.34 -15.77 -6.88
CA SER A 294 -11.38 -15.16 -6.03
C SER A 294 -10.89 -14.85 -4.61
N GLN A 295 -9.95 -15.66 -4.08
CA GLN A 295 -9.31 -15.39 -2.80
C GLN A 295 -8.48 -14.10 -2.88
N VAL A 296 -7.70 -13.95 -3.95
CA VAL A 296 -6.89 -12.76 -4.22
C VAL A 296 -7.80 -11.54 -4.38
N PHE A 297 -8.91 -11.69 -5.10
CA PHE A 297 -9.87 -10.60 -5.33
C PHE A 297 -10.50 -10.09 -4.02
N VAL A 298 -10.89 -10.99 -3.11
CA VAL A 298 -11.41 -10.58 -1.79
C VAL A 298 -10.33 -9.83 -0.99
N LEU A 299 -9.06 -10.27 -1.03
CA LEU A 299 -7.95 -9.59 -0.36
C LEU A 299 -7.63 -8.24 -1.01
N GLN A 300 -7.75 -8.11 -2.33
CA GLN A 300 -7.66 -6.83 -3.04
C GLN A 300 -8.72 -5.86 -2.53
N LEU A 301 -9.97 -6.28 -2.43
CA LEU A 301 -11.06 -5.45 -1.90
C LEU A 301 -10.87 -5.14 -0.40
N ALA A 302 -10.42 -6.11 0.40
CA ALA A 302 -10.10 -5.89 1.81
C ALA A 302 -9.00 -4.83 1.97
N TYR A 303 -7.98 -4.84 1.12
CA TYR A 303 -6.93 -3.83 1.17
C TYR A 303 -7.39 -2.48 0.59
N ALA A 304 -8.29 -2.47 -0.37
CA ALA A 304 -8.91 -1.24 -0.87
C ALA A 304 -9.75 -0.53 0.22
N VAL A 305 -10.52 -1.27 1.03
CA VAL A 305 -11.32 -0.66 2.12
C VAL A 305 -10.51 -0.36 3.38
N THR A 306 -9.32 -0.93 3.55
CA THR A 306 -8.43 -0.63 4.69
C THR A 306 -7.41 0.44 4.31
N PHE A 307 -6.39 0.12 3.53
CA PHE A 307 -5.36 1.08 3.13
C PHE A 307 -5.93 2.23 2.28
N GLY A 308 -6.89 1.94 1.38
CA GLY A 308 -7.53 2.98 0.59
C GLY A 308 -8.29 4.00 1.43
N SER A 309 -9.03 3.55 2.44
CA SER A 309 -9.72 4.44 3.38
C SER A 309 -8.74 5.15 4.32
N GLU A 310 -7.65 4.49 4.75
CA GLU A 310 -6.58 5.09 5.54
C GLU A 310 -6.09 6.39 4.90
N ILE A 311 -5.64 6.33 3.64
CA ILE A 311 -5.10 7.49 2.93
C ILE A 311 -6.14 8.61 2.79
N ALA A 312 -7.39 8.28 2.48
CA ALA A 312 -8.46 9.25 2.34
C ALA A 312 -8.83 9.90 3.68
N VAL A 313 -8.95 9.11 4.75
CA VAL A 313 -9.30 9.59 6.09
C VAL A 313 -8.17 10.44 6.68
N VAL A 314 -6.92 10.01 6.59
CA VAL A 314 -5.77 10.81 7.05
C VAL A 314 -5.75 12.19 6.41
N SER A 315 -6.07 12.29 5.11
CA SER A 315 -6.07 13.57 4.41
C SER A 315 -7.22 14.49 4.80
N MET A 316 -8.39 13.96 5.22
CA MET A 316 -9.57 14.77 5.55
C MET A 316 -9.75 15.05 7.05
N LEU A 317 -9.08 14.27 7.89
CA LEU A 317 -9.34 14.28 9.34
C LEU A 317 -9.00 15.61 10.04
N PRO A 318 -7.92 16.36 9.68
CA PRO A 318 -7.68 17.69 10.24
C PRO A 318 -8.85 18.64 9.97
N GLU A 319 -9.30 18.72 8.70
CA GLU A 319 -10.44 19.55 8.29
C GLU A 319 -11.74 19.14 8.99
N PHE A 320 -11.96 17.84 9.18
CA PHE A 320 -13.10 17.33 9.97
C PHE A 320 -13.10 17.89 11.40
N PHE A 321 -11.97 17.91 12.09
CA PHE A 321 -11.89 18.45 13.45
C PHE A 321 -12.06 19.97 13.47
N GLU A 322 -11.47 20.69 12.52
CA GLU A 322 -11.63 22.14 12.38
C GLU A 322 -13.10 22.52 12.15
N ASN A 323 -13.77 21.87 11.21
CA ASN A 323 -15.13 22.24 10.81
C ASN A 323 -16.20 21.70 11.77
N THR A 324 -16.01 20.53 12.37
CA THR A 324 -17.03 19.91 13.25
C THR A 324 -16.96 20.43 14.69
N PHE A 325 -15.74 20.67 15.19
CA PHE A 325 -15.53 21.05 16.59
C PHE A 325 -14.97 22.48 16.78
N ASN A 326 -14.85 23.25 15.69
CA ASN A 326 -14.29 24.59 15.69
C ASN A 326 -12.88 24.66 16.34
N LEU A 327 -12.07 23.61 16.14
CA LEU A 327 -10.70 23.57 16.64
C LEU A 327 -9.79 24.38 15.71
N ASN A 328 -8.79 25.04 16.29
CA ASN A 328 -7.73 25.63 15.48
C ASN A 328 -6.81 24.55 14.93
N GLN A 329 -6.13 24.83 13.82
CA GLN A 329 -5.24 23.91 13.12
C GLN A 329 -4.13 23.33 14.01
N THR A 330 -3.65 24.11 14.99
CA THR A 330 -2.60 23.71 15.94
C THR A 330 -3.06 22.56 16.86
N ILE A 331 -4.36 22.41 17.08
CA ILE A 331 -4.96 21.36 17.92
C ILE A 331 -5.52 20.25 17.02
N ALA A 332 -6.19 20.59 15.93
CA ALA A 332 -6.80 19.64 15.02
C ALA A 332 -5.77 18.69 14.37
N GLY A 333 -4.63 19.22 13.93
CA GLY A 333 -3.56 18.45 13.30
C GLY A 333 -3.00 17.33 14.19
N PRO A 334 -2.49 17.61 15.42
CA PRO A 334 -2.02 16.59 16.33
C PRO A 334 -3.07 15.54 16.71
N ILE A 335 -4.35 15.92 16.87
CA ILE A 335 -5.43 14.98 17.15
C ILE A 335 -5.65 14.05 15.92
N ALA A 336 -5.69 14.61 14.73
CA ALA A 336 -5.81 13.83 13.49
C ALA A 336 -4.63 12.86 13.30
N ALA A 337 -3.41 13.27 13.67
CA ALA A 337 -2.21 12.44 13.58
C ALA A 337 -2.23 11.20 14.50
N MET A 338 -3.12 11.16 15.50
CA MET A 338 -3.31 9.95 16.33
C MET A 338 -3.86 8.78 15.51
N PHE A 339 -4.59 9.04 14.42
CA PHE A 339 -5.11 7.99 13.55
C PHE A 339 -3.96 7.20 12.89
N PRO A 340 -3.06 7.78 12.08
CA PRO A 340 -1.96 7.04 11.46
C PRO A 340 -0.94 6.50 12.47
N LEU A 341 -0.81 7.10 13.67
CA LEU A 341 0.05 6.58 14.74
C LEU A 341 -0.35 5.16 15.17
N MET A 342 -1.62 4.82 15.09
CA MET A 342 -2.12 3.48 15.40
C MET A 342 -1.52 2.37 14.53
N ASN A 343 -0.92 2.69 13.37
CA ASN A 343 -0.21 1.73 12.52
C ASN A 343 0.86 0.94 13.28
N LEU A 344 1.58 1.61 14.20
CA LEU A 344 2.67 0.97 14.96
C LEU A 344 2.21 -0.22 15.80
N ILE A 345 0.99 -0.17 16.31
CA ILE A 345 0.44 -1.14 17.25
C ILE A 345 -0.55 -2.06 16.55
N SER A 346 -1.45 -1.49 15.75
CA SER A 346 -2.62 -2.21 15.24
C SER A 346 -2.28 -3.23 14.17
N ARG A 347 -1.36 -2.93 13.24
CA ARG A 347 -0.93 -3.91 12.21
C ARG A 347 -0.22 -5.12 12.83
N PRO A 348 0.78 -4.95 13.71
CA PRO A 348 1.37 -6.09 14.42
C PRO A 348 0.36 -6.88 15.25
N THR A 349 -0.55 -6.19 15.94
CA THR A 349 -1.58 -6.84 16.77
C THR A 349 -2.56 -7.63 15.91
N GLY A 350 -3.04 -7.08 14.79
CA GLY A 350 -3.92 -7.79 13.85
C GLY A 350 -3.26 -9.07 13.30
N GLY A 351 -1.99 -8.99 12.90
CA GLY A 351 -1.20 -10.14 12.48
C GLY A 351 -1.01 -11.17 13.59
N LEU A 352 -0.67 -10.74 14.81
CA LEU A 352 -0.49 -11.60 15.97
C LEU A 352 -1.78 -12.32 16.37
N ILE A 353 -2.91 -11.62 16.35
CA ILE A 353 -4.22 -12.21 16.62
C ILE A 353 -4.52 -13.29 15.58
N SER A 354 -4.24 -13.00 14.30
CA SER A 354 -4.41 -13.95 13.21
C SER A 354 -3.58 -15.22 13.40
N ASP A 355 -2.30 -15.07 13.80
CA ASP A 355 -1.42 -16.19 14.07
C ASP A 355 -1.86 -17.02 15.28
N LYS A 356 -2.25 -16.36 16.39
CA LYS A 356 -2.63 -17.04 17.65
C LYS A 356 -3.97 -17.75 17.60
N ILE A 357 -4.97 -17.18 16.93
CA ILE A 357 -6.30 -17.79 16.79
C ILE A 357 -6.22 -18.99 15.84
N GLY A 358 -5.23 -19.02 14.94
CA GLY A 358 -5.08 -20.08 13.94
C GLY A 358 -6.14 -20.08 12.85
N SER A 359 -7.06 -19.10 12.86
CA SER A 359 -8.05 -18.89 11.79
C SER A 359 -7.91 -17.51 11.19
N ARG A 360 -7.21 -17.45 10.05
CA ARG A 360 -6.87 -16.21 9.36
C ARG A 360 -8.09 -15.59 8.69
N LYS A 361 -8.94 -16.42 8.11
CA LYS A 361 -10.22 -15.99 7.53
C LYS A 361 -11.08 -15.24 8.53
N TRP A 362 -11.36 -15.87 9.68
CA TRP A 362 -12.28 -15.30 10.67
C TRP A 362 -11.69 -14.08 11.37
N THR A 363 -10.37 -14.06 11.58
CA THR A 363 -9.70 -12.88 12.11
C THR A 363 -9.84 -11.69 11.15
N LEU A 364 -9.54 -11.87 9.85
CA LEU A 364 -9.71 -10.80 8.86
C LEU A 364 -11.19 -10.36 8.79
N THR A 365 -12.12 -11.30 8.76
CA THR A 365 -13.57 -11.01 8.72
C THR A 365 -14.02 -10.17 9.92
N PHE A 366 -13.59 -10.54 11.12
CA PHE A 366 -13.88 -9.78 12.35
C PHE A 366 -13.28 -8.37 12.31
N LEU A 367 -12.04 -8.24 11.87
CA LEU A 367 -11.39 -6.93 11.78
C LEU A 367 -12.08 -6.04 10.73
N VAL A 368 -12.46 -6.58 9.57
CA VAL A 368 -13.18 -5.81 8.54
C VAL A 368 -14.61 -5.45 9.01
N ALA A 369 -15.27 -6.32 9.78
CA ALA A 369 -16.54 -5.96 10.42
C ALA A 369 -16.37 -4.78 11.39
N GLY A 370 -15.27 -4.77 12.15
CA GLY A 370 -14.89 -3.64 13.01
C GLY A 370 -14.66 -2.35 12.23
N VAL A 371 -14.02 -2.43 11.04
CA VAL A 371 -13.88 -1.28 10.12
C VAL A 371 -15.24 -0.73 9.71
N ALA A 372 -16.16 -1.63 9.28
CA ALA A 372 -17.51 -1.23 8.87
C ALA A 372 -18.25 -0.52 10.00
N LEU A 373 -18.28 -1.14 11.18
CA LEU A 373 -18.94 -0.58 12.36
C LEU A 373 -18.27 0.74 12.79
N GLY A 374 -16.94 0.81 12.79
CA GLY A 374 -16.19 2.02 13.15
C GLY A 374 -16.57 3.21 12.25
N TYR A 375 -16.54 3.04 10.94
CA TYR A 375 -16.93 4.11 10.02
C TYR A 375 -18.42 4.46 10.11
N LEU A 376 -19.32 3.49 10.30
CA LEU A 376 -20.74 3.76 10.51
C LEU A 376 -21.00 4.55 11.81
N ILE A 377 -20.24 4.31 12.87
CA ILE A 377 -20.30 5.11 14.11
C ILE A 377 -19.74 6.52 13.82
N LEU A 378 -18.60 6.63 13.14
CA LEU A 378 -18.02 7.94 12.78
C LEU A 378 -18.97 8.78 11.92
N SER A 379 -19.83 8.15 11.11
CA SER A 379 -20.84 8.84 10.31
C SER A 379 -21.96 9.48 11.14
N GLN A 380 -22.06 9.18 12.43
CA GLN A 380 -23.08 9.75 13.34
C GLN A 380 -22.51 10.88 14.24
N ILE A 381 -21.22 11.18 14.12
CA ILE A 381 -20.57 12.17 14.97
C ILE A 381 -21.05 13.58 14.58
N THR A 382 -21.51 14.32 15.59
CA THR A 382 -21.92 15.72 15.49
C THR A 382 -21.08 16.57 16.45
N SER A 383 -21.16 17.90 16.34
CA SER A 383 -20.50 18.85 17.26
C SER A 383 -20.90 18.68 18.73
N ASN A 384 -22.01 18.02 19.01
CA ASN A 384 -22.50 17.76 20.38
C ASN A 384 -21.75 16.61 21.10
N TRP A 385 -20.97 15.82 20.39
CA TRP A 385 -20.23 14.74 21.01
C TRP A 385 -19.03 15.27 21.81
N PRO A 386 -18.75 14.71 22.99
CA PRO A 386 -17.55 15.07 23.74
C PRO A 386 -16.29 14.71 22.94
N LEU A 387 -15.39 15.67 22.73
CA LEU A 387 -14.16 15.49 21.94
C LEU A 387 -13.34 14.24 22.34
N PRO A 388 -13.13 13.94 23.65
CA PRO A 388 -12.41 12.72 24.05
C PRO A 388 -13.07 11.43 23.54
N VAL A 389 -14.41 11.37 23.53
CA VAL A 389 -15.16 10.20 23.02
C VAL A 389 -14.96 10.04 21.52
N VAL A 390 -14.96 11.15 20.78
CA VAL A 390 -14.69 11.16 19.34
C VAL A 390 -13.29 10.65 19.05
N VAL A 391 -12.28 11.14 19.77
CA VAL A 391 -10.88 10.71 19.60
C VAL A 391 -10.74 9.21 19.87
N ILE A 392 -11.32 8.70 20.97
CA ILE A 392 -11.30 7.26 21.28
C ILE A 392 -11.99 6.45 20.17
N THR A 393 -13.11 6.92 19.66
CA THR A 393 -13.85 6.24 18.57
C THR A 393 -13.01 6.19 17.28
N ILE A 394 -12.35 7.28 16.94
CA ILE A 394 -11.43 7.35 15.79
C ILE A 394 -10.25 6.41 15.97
N MET A 395 -9.63 6.38 17.15
CA MET A 395 -8.52 5.46 17.45
C MET A 395 -8.96 4.00 17.40
N LEU A 396 -10.16 3.69 17.91
CA LEU A 396 -10.71 2.34 17.83
C LEU A 396 -11.01 1.92 16.37
N CYS A 397 -11.58 2.82 15.58
CA CYS A 397 -11.75 2.60 14.13
C CYS A 397 -10.39 2.37 13.45
N ALA A 398 -9.39 3.19 13.75
CA ALA A 398 -8.02 3.05 13.27
C ALA A 398 -7.42 1.68 13.62
N PHE A 399 -7.67 1.19 14.85
CA PHE A 399 -7.23 -0.15 15.27
C PHE A 399 -7.76 -1.24 14.33
N PHE A 400 -9.03 -1.20 13.99
CA PHE A 400 -9.62 -2.17 13.06
C PHE A 400 -9.11 -2.00 11.63
N VAL A 401 -8.99 -0.78 11.13
CA VAL A 401 -8.48 -0.47 9.78
C VAL A 401 -7.07 -1.03 9.60
N PHE A 402 -6.17 -0.70 10.51
CA PHE A 402 -4.76 -1.13 10.42
C PHE A 402 -4.59 -2.61 10.77
N GLY A 403 -5.34 -3.11 11.75
CA GLY A 403 -5.35 -4.53 12.09
C GLY A 403 -5.76 -5.41 10.93
N ALA A 404 -6.83 -5.04 10.22
CA ALA A 404 -7.30 -5.73 9.03
C ALA A 404 -6.29 -5.67 7.87
N ALA A 405 -5.64 -4.51 7.67
CA ALA A 405 -4.58 -4.37 6.67
C ALA A 405 -3.39 -5.30 6.97
N GLY A 406 -2.98 -5.44 8.24
CA GLY A 406 -1.94 -6.37 8.67
C GLY A 406 -2.33 -7.83 8.46
N ALA A 407 -3.54 -8.22 8.86
CA ALA A 407 -4.09 -9.57 8.68
C ALA A 407 -4.21 -9.96 7.20
N THR A 408 -4.53 -9.00 6.31
CA THR A 408 -4.63 -9.23 4.86
C THR A 408 -3.31 -9.77 4.30
N PHE A 409 -2.17 -9.16 4.62
CA PHE A 409 -0.87 -9.62 4.11
C PHE A 409 -0.37 -10.90 4.78
N GLY A 410 -0.82 -11.21 5.99
CA GLY A 410 -0.65 -12.52 6.59
C GLY A 410 -1.25 -13.64 5.74
N ILE A 411 -2.43 -13.41 5.13
CA ILE A 411 -3.09 -14.35 4.21
C ILE A 411 -2.42 -14.34 2.83
N VAL A 412 -2.14 -13.17 2.25
CA VAL A 412 -1.47 -13.01 0.94
C VAL A 412 -0.21 -13.85 0.85
N SER A 413 0.59 -13.86 1.92
CA SER A 413 1.85 -14.60 1.99
C SER A 413 1.71 -16.12 1.90
N LEU A 414 0.50 -16.65 2.11
CA LEU A 414 0.21 -18.09 2.16
C LEU A 414 -0.57 -18.62 0.95
N ILE A 415 -0.99 -17.78 0.01
CA ILE A 415 -1.82 -18.23 -1.12
C ILE A 415 -1.01 -19.08 -2.09
N LYS A 416 0.12 -18.58 -2.59
CA LYS A 416 1.02 -19.31 -3.49
C LYS A 416 2.42 -18.69 -3.47
N ARG A 417 3.38 -19.48 -3.03
CA ARG A 417 4.73 -19.02 -2.72
C ARG A 417 5.47 -18.48 -3.92
N GLU A 418 5.41 -19.15 -5.06
CA GLU A 418 6.17 -18.79 -6.28
C GLU A 418 5.75 -17.43 -6.87
N VAL A 419 4.51 -17.00 -6.63
CA VAL A 419 3.93 -15.76 -7.16
C VAL A 419 3.46 -14.80 -6.07
N THR A 420 3.97 -14.93 -4.84
CA THR A 420 3.61 -14.07 -3.70
C THR A 420 3.87 -12.60 -4.01
N GLY A 421 4.96 -12.27 -4.69
CA GLY A 421 5.26 -10.90 -5.10
C GLY A 421 4.20 -10.32 -6.06
N GLN A 422 3.76 -11.10 -7.03
CA GLN A 422 2.70 -10.69 -7.96
C GLN A 422 1.36 -10.53 -7.25
N ILE A 423 1.00 -11.46 -6.34
CA ILE A 423 -0.22 -11.35 -5.53
C ILE A 423 -0.16 -10.11 -4.63
N ALA A 424 0.94 -9.91 -3.90
CA ALA A 424 1.13 -8.76 -3.04
C ALA A 424 1.11 -7.43 -3.82
N GLY A 425 1.72 -7.41 -5.02
CA GLY A 425 1.69 -6.27 -5.93
C GLY A 425 0.26 -5.91 -6.37
N ASN A 426 -0.52 -6.91 -6.75
CA ASN A 426 -1.92 -6.71 -7.14
C ASN A 426 -2.78 -6.25 -5.95
N VAL A 427 -2.65 -6.87 -4.78
CA VAL A 427 -3.38 -6.47 -3.57
C VAL A 427 -3.00 -5.05 -3.16
N GLY A 428 -1.71 -4.71 -3.20
CA GLY A 428 -1.23 -3.37 -2.91
C GLY A 428 -1.71 -2.30 -3.88
N ALA A 429 -1.73 -2.62 -5.18
CA ALA A 429 -2.27 -1.72 -6.19
C ALA A 429 -3.75 -1.38 -5.92
N TYR A 430 -4.55 -2.34 -5.44
CA TYR A 430 -5.93 -2.10 -5.04
C TYR A 430 -6.07 -1.17 -3.83
N GLY A 431 -5.12 -1.16 -2.91
CA GLY A 431 -5.07 -0.14 -1.86
C GLY A 431 -4.98 1.27 -2.44
N SER A 432 -4.12 1.48 -3.45
CA SER A 432 -4.03 2.77 -4.16
C SER A 432 -5.28 3.06 -4.99
N VAL A 433 -5.92 2.05 -5.61
CA VAL A 433 -7.23 2.21 -6.27
C VAL A 433 -8.28 2.71 -5.28
N GLY A 434 -8.36 2.12 -4.09
CA GLY A 434 -9.24 2.56 -3.02
C GLY A 434 -8.97 4.02 -2.62
N ALA A 435 -7.69 4.38 -2.41
CA ALA A 435 -7.29 5.73 -2.05
C ALA A 435 -7.74 6.77 -3.09
N VAL A 436 -7.49 6.51 -4.38
CA VAL A 436 -7.92 7.38 -5.49
C VAL A 436 -9.43 7.49 -5.56
N THR A 437 -10.14 6.37 -5.43
CA THR A 437 -11.60 6.31 -5.50
C THR A 437 -12.24 7.10 -4.36
N TYR A 438 -11.83 6.85 -3.12
CA TYR A 438 -12.38 7.51 -1.94
C TYR A 438 -12.02 9.00 -1.88
N ALA A 439 -10.78 9.37 -2.17
CA ALA A 439 -10.37 10.77 -2.23
C ALA A 439 -11.10 11.53 -3.36
N THR A 440 -11.38 10.87 -4.48
CA THR A 440 -12.18 11.47 -5.56
C THR A 440 -13.62 11.62 -5.13
N PHE A 441 -14.22 10.59 -4.55
CA PHE A 441 -15.60 10.67 -4.04
C PHE A 441 -15.74 11.79 -3.00
N TYR A 442 -14.82 11.87 -2.01
CA TYR A 442 -14.82 12.94 -1.01
C TYR A 442 -14.81 14.35 -1.65
N SER A 443 -14.07 14.53 -2.75
CA SER A 443 -13.97 15.83 -3.42
C SER A 443 -15.28 16.31 -4.08
N PHE A 444 -16.28 15.45 -4.25
CA PHE A 444 -17.61 15.80 -4.75
C PHE A 444 -18.61 16.10 -3.64
N LEU A 445 -18.28 15.76 -2.40
CA LEU A 445 -19.18 15.99 -1.29
C LEU A 445 -19.13 17.47 -0.85
N PRO A 446 -20.24 18.01 -0.29
CA PRO A 446 -20.21 19.32 0.36
C PRO A 446 -19.15 19.34 1.47
N GLN A 447 -18.40 20.42 1.56
CA GLN A 447 -17.40 20.61 2.62
C GLN A 447 -18.06 21.05 3.94
N GLU A 448 -19.11 20.35 4.32
CA GLU A 448 -19.91 20.56 5.52
C GLU A 448 -20.00 19.26 6.30
N ILE A 449 -20.52 19.31 7.53
CA ILE A 449 -20.73 18.16 8.39
C ILE A 449 -21.49 17.03 7.66
N ALA A 450 -22.49 17.38 6.84
CA ALA A 450 -23.28 16.41 6.05
C ALA A 450 -22.42 15.62 5.04
N GLY A 451 -21.41 16.27 4.42
CA GLY A 451 -20.48 15.59 3.52
C GLY A 451 -19.60 14.58 4.24
N ASN A 452 -19.10 14.93 5.42
CA ASN A 452 -18.32 14.03 6.25
C ASN A 452 -19.15 12.80 6.69
N HIS A 453 -20.40 12.99 7.11
CA HIS A 453 -21.31 11.89 7.43
C HIS A 453 -21.50 10.94 6.25
N THR A 454 -21.80 11.49 5.07
CA THR A 454 -21.97 10.71 3.84
C THR A 454 -20.69 9.96 3.47
N PHE A 455 -19.53 10.58 3.64
CA PHE A 455 -18.24 9.94 3.36
C PHE A 455 -18.01 8.72 4.25
N PHE A 456 -18.16 8.88 5.56
CA PHE A 456 -18.00 7.75 6.49
C PHE A 456 -19.06 6.66 6.28
N GLN A 457 -20.30 7.01 5.92
CA GLN A 457 -21.33 6.02 5.56
C GLN A 457 -20.91 5.18 4.36
N VAL A 458 -20.35 5.79 3.33
CA VAL A 458 -19.87 5.07 2.14
C VAL A 458 -18.70 4.16 2.49
N LEU A 459 -17.73 4.61 3.29
CA LEU A 459 -16.62 3.78 3.76
C LEU A 459 -17.13 2.58 4.58
N GLY A 460 -18.04 2.83 5.52
CA GLY A 460 -18.63 1.78 6.36
C GLY A 460 -19.43 0.75 5.56
N THR A 461 -20.22 1.22 4.59
CA THR A 461 -21.01 0.34 3.71
C THR A 461 -20.11 -0.50 2.81
N ALA A 462 -19.06 0.10 2.22
CA ALA A 462 -18.08 -0.62 1.42
C ALA A 462 -17.38 -1.71 2.25
N ALA A 463 -16.96 -1.38 3.47
CA ALA A 463 -16.36 -2.36 4.38
C ALA A 463 -17.33 -3.47 4.78
N ALA A 464 -18.63 -3.18 4.99
CA ALA A 464 -19.64 -4.19 5.27
C ALA A 464 -19.83 -5.15 4.09
N ILE A 465 -19.85 -4.65 2.86
CA ILE A 465 -19.91 -5.49 1.65
C ILE A 465 -18.68 -6.40 1.59
N VAL A 466 -17.48 -5.88 1.81
CA VAL A 466 -16.24 -6.67 1.81
C VAL A 466 -16.25 -7.69 2.95
N CYS A 467 -16.78 -7.36 4.12
CA CYS A 467 -16.95 -8.30 5.21
C CYS A 467 -17.82 -9.49 4.79
N CYS A 468 -18.95 -9.24 4.13
CA CYS A 468 -19.81 -10.31 3.58
C CYS A 468 -19.04 -11.18 2.56
N LEU A 469 -18.23 -10.56 1.67
CA LEU A 469 -17.40 -11.30 0.72
C LEU A 469 -16.33 -12.16 1.43
N CYS A 470 -15.73 -11.67 2.52
CA CYS A 470 -14.82 -12.45 3.37
C CYS A 470 -15.53 -13.69 3.94
N VAL A 471 -16.76 -13.54 4.46
CA VAL A 471 -17.54 -14.68 4.98
C VAL A 471 -17.83 -15.71 3.88
N LEU A 472 -18.30 -15.25 2.73
CA LEU A 472 -18.84 -16.12 1.67
C LEU A 472 -17.75 -16.76 0.80
N ILE A 473 -16.70 -16.02 0.48
CA ILE A 473 -15.73 -16.42 -0.55
C ILE A 473 -14.39 -16.81 0.05
N LEU A 474 -13.91 -16.09 1.08
CA LEU A 474 -12.57 -16.35 1.61
C LEU A 474 -12.51 -17.73 2.25
N LYS A 475 -11.44 -18.47 1.97
CA LYS A 475 -11.16 -19.77 2.57
C LYS A 475 -9.93 -19.65 3.48
N GLU A 476 -9.87 -20.55 4.47
CA GLU A 476 -8.67 -20.66 5.29
C GLU A 476 -7.49 -21.09 4.41
N PRO A 477 -6.35 -20.38 4.44
CA PRO A 477 -5.16 -20.81 3.70
C PRO A 477 -4.65 -22.13 4.26
N LYS A 478 -4.17 -23.02 3.37
CA LYS A 478 -3.57 -24.28 3.78
C LYS A 478 -2.25 -24.02 4.51
N THR A 479 -2.00 -24.69 5.61
CA THR A 479 -0.72 -24.66 6.32
C THR A 479 0.30 -25.58 5.63
N SER A 480 1.61 -25.25 5.76
CA SER A 480 2.69 -26.00 5.11
C SER A 480 2.76 -27.49 5.49
N GLU A 481 2.28 -27.87 6.67
CA GLU A 481 2.14 -29.29 7.05
C GLU A 481 1.24 -30.08 6.10
N SER A 482 0.18 -29.45 5.57
CA SER A 482 -0.70 -30.10 4.60
C SER A 482 -0.08 -30.20 3.20
N GLU A 483 0.87 -29.34 2.86
CA GLU A 483 1.63 -29.41 1.60
C GLU A 483 2.77 -30.45 1.69
N GLU A 484 3.50 -30.51 2.79
CA GLU A 484 4.52 -31.54 3.01
C GLU A 484 3.93 -32.96 3.11
N LEU A 485 2.77 -33.11 3.75
CA LEU A 485 2.04 -34.38 3.78
C LEU A 485 1.52 -34.76 2.40
N ALA A 486 1.05 -33.80 1.59
CA ALA A 486 0.61 -34.04 0.23
C ALA A 486 1.79 -34.42 -0.70
N ASP A 487 2.92 -33.73 -0.61
CA ASP A 487 4.14 -34.04 -1.38
C ASP A 487 4.75 -35.38 -0.95
N THR A 488 4.71 -35.73 0.35
CA THR A 488 5.16 -37.03 0.86
C THR A 488 4.23 -38.17 0.42
N ALA A 489 2.91 -37.94 0.38
CA ALA A 489 1.94 -38.92 -0.11
C ALA A 489 2.08 -39.18 -1.61
N ILE A 490 2.46 -38.17 -2.40
CA ILE A 490 2.74 -38.30 -3.84
C ILE A 490 4.04 -39.10 -4.09
N MET A 491 5.08 -38.92 -3.24
CA MET A 491 6.33 -39.67 -3.35
C MET A 491 6.21 -41.15 -2.90
N VAL A 492 5.27 -41.48 -2.06
CA VAL A 492 5.03 -42.86 -1.57
C VAL A 492 4.03 -43.61 -2.47
N GLY A 493 3.32 -42.92 -3.36
CA GLY A 493 2.32 -43.49 -4.29
C GLY A 493 2.86 -43.82 -5.68
N HIS A 494 4.16 -43.69 -5.91
CA HIS A 494 4.92 -44.17 -7.06
C HIS A 494 5.98 -45.17 -6.60
#